data_446c66bb63b64905b6b0e9a8c940f2b8
#
_entry.id   446c66bb63b64905b6b0e9a8c940f2b8
#
_cell.length_a   1.000
_cell.length_b   1.000
_cell.length_c   1.000
_cell.angle_alpha   90.00
_cell.angle_beta   90.00
_cell.angle_gamma   90.00
#
_symmetry.space_group_name_H-M   'P 1'
#
loop_
_entity.id
_entity.type
_entity.pdbx_description
1 polymer ?
#
loop_
_entity_poly.entity_id
_entity_poly.type
_entity_poly.pdbx_seq_one_letter_code
_entity_poly.pdbx_strand_id
1 'polypeptide(L)'
;SSRRQRQMCIRDRYRLGDYIVVNLSSPNTPGLRDNLKSQNFEKIVTTIHKFRDQNNSKIPILFKISPDISDQDKKDISLISLANDVDGLILTNTTINKSMVNEKLEGGVSGRPLFLKSNELIRDFYTLTSGKIKIIGVGGIFDANDILTKMKLGASLIQIYSSFTYEGPYHVKKMTLDLINLIQQQGFR
;
A
#
# COMPACT_ATOMS: atom_id res chain seq x y z
N SER A 1 -25.73 1.86 10.34
CA SER A 1 -24.75 1.44 11.39
C SER A 1 -23.30 1.44 10.90
N SER A 2 -23.01 1.04 9.66
CA SER A 2 -21.62 0.89 9.17
C SER A 2 -20.80 2.19 9.08
N ARG A 3 -21.43 3.33 8.76
CA ARG A 3 -20.76 4.64 8.69
C ARG A 3 -20.33 5.16 10.07
N ARG A 4 -21.19 5.01 11.09
CA ARG A 4 -20.90 5.41 12.48
C ARG A 4 -19.81 4.52 13.10
N GLN A 5 -19.83 3.22 12.85
CA GLN A 5 -18.80 2.30 13.36
C GLN A 5 -17.42 2.57 12.75
N ARG A 6 -17.32 2.89 11.44
CA ARG A 6 -16.02 3.23 10.82
C ARG A 6 -15.45 4.55 11.33
N GLN A 7 -16.28 5.56 11.57
CA GLN A 7 -15.85 6.83 12.18
C GLN A 7 -15.42 6.65 13.64
N MET A 8 -16.10 5.81 14.42
CA MET A 8 -15.68 5.47 15.78
C MET A 8 -14.32 4.75 15.80
N CYS A 9 -14.06 3.80 14.89
CA CYS A 9 -12.79 3.08 14.85
C CYS A 9 -11.58 3.97 14.57
N ILE A 10 -11.70 4.98 13.72
CA ILE A 10 -10.63 5.95 13.48
C ILE A 10 -10.47 6.84 14.72
N ARG A 11 -11.59 7.31 15.28
CA ARG A 11 -11.63 8.23 16.42
C ARG A 11 -10.99 7.65 17.69
N ASP A 12 -11.16 6.35 17.93
CA ASP A 12 -10.69 5.72 19.18
C ASP A 12 -9.31 5.06 19.05
N ARG A 13 -8.86 4.76 17.83
CA ARG A 13 -7.61 4.02 17.57
C ARG A 13 -6.43 4.88 17.11
N TYR A 14 -6.63 6.14 16.73
CA TYR A 14 -5.54 6.98 16.25
C TYR A 14 -4.42 7.21 17.27
N ARG A 15 -4.69 6.95 18.57
CA ARG A 15 -3.70 7.05 19.65
C ARG A 15 -2.94 5.76 19.92
N LEU A 16 -3.30 4.65 19.26
CA LEU A 16 -2.80 3.31 19.59
C LEU A 16 -1.84 2.75 18.52
N GLY A 17 -1.63 3.46 17.43
CA GLY A 17 -0.78 3.00 16.32
C GLY A 17 0.23 4.04 15.91
N ASP A 18 1.27 3.59 15.21
CA ASP A 18 2.31 4.46 14.64
C ASP A 18 1.83 5.12 13.32
N TYR A 19 0.86 4.54 12.65
CA TYR A 19 0.18 5.10 11.47
C TYR A 19 -1.21 4.49 11.27
N ILE A 20 -2.04 5.16 10.47
CA ILE A 20 -3.37 4.67 10.09
C ILE A 20 -3.39 4.35 8.59
N VAL A 21 -4.06 3.25 8.23
CA VAL A 21 -4.28 2.86 6.83
C VAL A 21 -5.74 3.05 6.45
N VAL A 22 -5.97 3.87 5.42
CA VAL A 22 -7.25 3.99 4.75
C VAL A 22 -7.28 3.02 3.58
N ASN A 23 -8.00 1.91 3.75
CA ASN A 23 -8.09 0.88 2.72
C ASN A 23 -9.25 1.16 1.77
N LEU A 24 -8.94 1.64 0.56
CA LEU A 24 -9.90 1.99 -0.50
C LEU A 24 -9.99 0.93 -1.61
N SER A 25 -9.29 -0.19 -1.46
CA SER A 25 -8.95 -1.05 -2.59
C SER A 25 -9.30 -2.52 -2.41
N SER A 26 -10.07 -2.91 -1.36
CA SER A 26 -10.49 -4.29 -1.17
C SER A 26 -11.39 -4.75 -2.33
N PRO A 27 -11.08 -5.88 -3.00
CA PRO A 27 -11.95 -6.43 -4.03
C PRO A 27 -13.22 -7.07 -3.47
N ASN A 28 -13.23 -7.39 -2.17
CA ASN A 28 -14.33 -8.11 -1.51
C ASN A 28 -15.46 -7.16 -1.04
N THR A 29 -15.31 -5.85 -1.23
CA THR A 29 -16.32 -4.86 -0.87
C THR A 29 -16.83 -4.18 -2.12
N PRO A 30 -18.07 -4.44 -2.56
CA PRO A 30 -18.64 -3.82 -3.75
C PRO A 30 -18.54 -2.29 -3.70
N GLY A 31 -18.14 -1.67 -4.80
CA GLY A 31 -18.03 -0.21 -4.95
C GLY A 31 -16.89 0.46 -4.16
N LEU A 32 -16.11 -0.29 -3.37
CA LEU A 32 -15.04 0.34 -2.58
C LEU A 32 -13.94 0.94 -3.47
N ARG A 33 -13.64 0.30 -4.60
CA ARG A 33 -12.62 0.76 -5.56
C ARG A 33 -13.02 2.02 -6.33
N ASP A 34 -14.31 2.36 -6.39
CA ASP A 34 -14.78 3.62 -6.97
C ASP A 34 -14.26 4.83 -6.18
N ASN A 35 -13.85 4.61 -4.93
CA ASN A 35 -13.19 5.64 -4.12
C ASN A 35 -11.76 5.98 -4.59
N LEU A 36 -11.20 5.22 -5.53
CA LEU A 36 -9.92 5.54 -6.17
C LEU A 36 -10.08 6.47 -7.39
N LYS A 37 -11.33 6.74 -7.82
CA LYS A 37 -11.60 7.78 -8.82
C LYS A 37 -11.28 9.16 -8.23
N SER A 38 -10.71 10.02 -9.06
CA SER A 38 -10.13 11.31 -8.68
C SER A 38 -11.00 12.11 -7.69
N GLN A 39 -12.26 12.39 -8.03
CA GLN A 39 -13.17 13.19 -7.18
C GLN A 39 -13.45 12.53 -5.81
N ASN A 40 -13.62 11.23 -5.77
CA ASN A 40 -13.88 10.50 -4.54
C ASN A 40 -12.63 10.42 -3.68
N PHE A 41 -11.48 10.16 -4.30
CA PHE A 41 -10.20 10.07 -3.60
C PHE A 41 -9.85 11.41 -2.93
N GLU A 42 -9.94 12.51 -3.65
CA GLU A 42 -9.71 13.85 -3.11
C GLU A 42 -10.62 14.18 -1.94
N LYS A 43 -11.92 13.90 -2.08
CA LYS A 43 -12.90 14.11 -1.00
C LYS A 43 -12.57 13.29 0.25
N ILE A 44 -12.09 12.07 0.09
CA ILE A 44 -11.70 11.21 1.23
C ILE A 44 -10.44 11.76 1.89
N VAL A 45 -9.41 12.09 1.12
CA VAL A 45 -8.15 12.67 1.62
C VAL A 45 -8.43 13.93 2.42
N THR A 46 -9.15 14.89 1.84
CA THR A 46 -9.47 16.17 2.51
C THR A 46 -10.34 15.98 3.76
N THR A 47 -11.29 15.04 3.74
CA THR A 47 -12.14 14.75 4.92
C THR A 47 -11.33 14.16 6.06
N ILE A 48 -10.40 13.25 5.76
CA ILE A 48 -9.56 12.58 6.75
C ILE A 48 -8.54 13.55 7.33
N HIS A 49 -7.93 14.42 6.50
CA HIS A 49 -7.00 15.43 6.98
C HIS A 49 -7.70 16.45 7.88
N LYS A 50 -8.90 16.93 7.52
CA LYS A 50 -9.71 17.78 8.41
C LYS A 50 -9.98 17.12 9.76
N PHE A 51 -10.30 15.83 9.76
CA PHE A 51 -10.51 15.10 11.01
C PHE A 51 -9.22 15.00 11.84
N ARG A 52 -8.07 14.72 11.21
CA ARG A 52 -6.75 14.69 11.86
C ARG A 52 -6.44 16.02 12.52
N ASP A 53 -6.64 17.11 11.80
CA ASP A 53 -6.34 18.48 12.25
C ASP A 53 -7.26 18.90 13.40
N GLN A 54 -8.57 18.61 13.31
CA GLN A 54 -9.55 18.88 14.38
C GLN A 54 -9.23 18.14 15.70
N ASN A 55 -8.50 17.02 15.63
CA ASN A 55 -8.09 16.26 16.80
C ASN A 55 -6.62 16.53 17.21
N ASN A 56 -5.96 17.54 16.61
CA ASN A 56 -4.54 17.86 16.84
C ASN A 56 -3.63 16.62 16.74
N SER A 57 -3.96 15.70 15.85
CA SER A 57 -3.20 14.47 15.67
C SER A 57 -2.12 14.65 14.61
N LYS A 58 -0.93 14.11 14.88
CA LYS A 58 0.20 14.05 13.93
C LYS A 58 0.42 12.64 13.38
N ILE A 59 -0.51 11.72 13.62
CA ILE A 59 -0.36 10.34 13.15
C ILE A 59 -0.34 10.29 11.62
N PRO A 60 0.63 9.61 11.01
CA PRO A 60 0.67 9.44 9.57
C PRO A 60 -0.55 8.67 9.04
N ILE A 61 -1.11 9.12 7.94
CA ILE A 61 -2.26 8.49 7.29
C ILE A 61 -1.84 8.04 5.90
N LEU A 62 -1.92 6.72 5.67
CA LEU A 62 -1.54 6.09 4.42
C LEU A 62 -2.77 5.54 3.70
N PHE A 63 -2.76 5.63 2.37
CA PHE A 63 -3.85 5.12 1.53
C PHE A 63 -3.41 3.86 0.80
N LYS A 64 -4.20 2.77 0.93
CA LYS A 64 -3.91 1.51 0.26
C LYS A 64 -4.62 1.43 -1.08
N ILE A 65 -3.82 1.30 -2.15
CA ILE A 65 -4.24 1.41 -3.54
C ILE A 65 -4.40 0.03 -4.17
N SER A 66 -5.34 -0.10 -5.11
CA SER A 66 -5.54 -1.29 -5.93
C SER A 66 -4.45 -1.40 -7.01
N PRO A 67 -4.01 -2.61 -7.37
CA PRO A 67 -3.15 -2.78 -8.55
C PRO A 67 -3.91 -2.63 -9.87
N ASP A 68 -5.26 -2.66 -9.83
CA ASP A 68 -6.11 -2.66 -11.02
C ASP A 68 -6.68 -1.25 -11.26
N ILE A 69 -5.81 -0.26 -11.39
CA ILE A 69 -6.14 1.13 -11.70
C ILE A 69 -5.57 1.51 -13.08
N SER A 70 -6.22 2.46 -13.74
CA SER A 70 -5.78 2.99 -15.02
C SER A 70 -4.58 3.94 -14.88
N ASP A 71 -3.88 4.19 -15.98
CA ASP A 71 -2.78 5.17 -15.99
C ASP A 71 -3.27 6.59 -15.66
N GLN A 72 -4.50 6.92 -16.00
CA GLN A 72 -5.10 8.19 -15.61
C GLN A 72 -5.34 8.25 -14.11
N ASP A 73 -5.89 7.19 -13.50
CA ASP A 73 -6.08 7.12 -12.04
C ASP A 73 -4.74 7.24 -11.30
N LYS A 74 -3.65 6.63 -11.81
CA LYS A 74 -2.30 6.79 -11.22
C LYS A 74 -1.86 8.25 -11.18
N LYS A 75 -2.03 8.97 -12.29
CA LYS A 75 -1.69 10.40 -12.39
C LYS A 75 -2.54 11.24 -11.42
N ASP A 76 -3.85 11.02 -11.41
CA ASP A 76 -4.77 11.77 -10.56
C ASP A 76 -4.49 11.54 -9.08
N ILE A 77 -4.32 10.27 -8.67
CA ILE A 77 -3.97 9.92 -7.28
C ILE A 77 -2.63 10.56 -6.89
N SER A 78 -1.63 10.55 -7.79
CA SER A 78 -0.33 11.17 -7.53
C SER A 78 -0.44 12.68 -7.33
N LEU A 79 -1.17 13.38 -8.21
CA LEU A 79 -1.38 14.82 -8.12
C LEU A 79 -2.15 15.21 -6.85
N ILE A 80 -3.24 14.49 -6.54
CA ILE A 80 -4.03 14.71 -5.33
C ILE A 80 -3.19 14.46 -4.08
N SER A 81 -2.37 13.39 -4.08
CA SER A 81 -1.49 13.07 -2.97
C SER A 81 -0.45 14.16 -2.71
N LEU A 82 0.14 14.72 -3.76
CA LEU A 82 1.10 15.82 -3.67
C LEU A 82 0.43 17.13 -3.20
N ALA A 83 -0.74 17.45 -3.76
CA ALA A 83 -1.46 18.68 -3.45
C ALA A 83 -2.00 18.74 -2.01
N ASN A 84 -2.24 17.58 -1.41
CA ASN A 84 -2.80 17.48 -0.06
C ASN A 84 -1.79 16.94 0.98
N ASP A 85 -0.50 16.88 0.68
CA ASP A 85 0.54 16.38 1.59
C ASP A 85 0.19 15.02 2.22
N VAL A 86 -0.20 14.03 1.40
CA VAL A 86 -0.47 12.67 1.83
C VAL A 86 0.81 12.04 2.39
N ASP A 87 0.75 11.49 3.60
CA ASP A 87 1.92 10.95 4.29
C ASP A 87 2.52 9.74 3.58
N GLY A 88 1.69 8.92 2.90
CA GLY A 88 2.20 7.78 2.12
C GLY A 88 1.12 6.94 1.44
N LEU A 89 1.59 6.08 0.54
CA LEU A 89 0.78 5.11 -0.19
C LEU A 89 1.24 3.69 0.10
N ILE A 90 0.29 2.76 0.17
CA ILE A 90 0.58 1.32 0.27
C ILE A 90 0.26 0.67 -1.08
N LEU A 91 1.28 0.17 -1.74
CA LEU A 91 1.23 -0.40 -3.08
C LEU A 91 1.67 -1.88 -3.04
N THR A 92 0.74 -2.87 -3.12
CA THR A 92 -0.67 -2.73 -3.48
C THR A 92 -1.57 -3.64 -2.64
N ASN A 93 -2.90 -3.55 -2.87
CA ASN A 93 -3.84 -4.60 -2.49
C ASN A 93 -3.74 -5.78 -3.48
N THR A 94 -4.61 -6.79 -3.34
CA THR A 94 -4.74 -7.93 -4.27
C THR A 94 -5.34 -7.49 -5.61
N THR A 95 -5.05 -8.24 -6.70
CA THR A 95 -5.63 -8.00 -8.03
C THR A 95 -6.86 -8.87 -8.27
N ILE A 96 -7.82 -8.36 -9.03
CA ILE A 96 -8.95 -9.15 -9.56
C ILE A 96 -8.60 -9.87 -10.88
N ASN A 97 -7.46 -9.56 -11.46
CA ASN A 97 -6.98 -10.24 -12.66
C ASN A 97 -6.53 -11.66 -12.29
N LYS A 98 -7.30 -12.66 -12.73
CA LYS A 98 -7.08 -14.08 -12.47
C LYS A 98 -6.33 -14.79 -13.58
N SER A 99 -5.88 -14.08 -14.61
CA SER A 99 -5.16 -14.69 -15.76
C SER A 99 -3.84 -15.39 -15.36
N MET A 100 -3.32 -15.08 -14.19
CA MET A 100 -2.08 -15.67 -13.66
C MET A 100 -2.31 -16.90 -12.78
N VAL A 101 -3.56 -17.30 -12.55
CA VAL A 101 -3.92 -18.44 -11.70
C VAL A 101 -5.00 -19.26 -12.41
N ASN A 102 -4.86 -20.58 -12.41
CA ASN A 102 -5.78 -21.48 -13.13
C ASN A 102 -7.09 -21.79 -12.38
N GLU A 103 -7.39 -21.04 -11.31
CA GLU A 103 -8.51 -21.40 -10.44
C GLU A 103 -9.60 -20.32 -10.46
N LYS A 104 -10.87 -20.78 -10.52
CA LYS A 104 -12.06 -19.94 -10.40
C LYS A 104 -12.39 -19.66 -8.92
N LEU A 105 -11.42 -19.16 -8.17
CA LEU A 105 -11.63 -18.80 -6.76
C LEU A 105 -12.27 -17.42 -6.64
N GLU A 106 -13.07 -17.22 -5.61
CA GLU A 106 -13.55 -15.91 -5.20
C GLU A 106 -12.44 -15.10 -4.54
N GLY A 107 -12.52 -13.75 -4.59
CA GLY A 107 -11.55 -12.85 -3.99
C GLY A 107 -10.44 -12.40 -4.94
N GLY A 108 -9.45 -11.73 -4.38
CA GLY A 108 -8.31 -11.19 -5.12
C GLY A 108 -7.08 -12.08 -5.07
N VAL A 109 -6.30 -12.08 -6.15
CA VAL A 109 -5.03 -12.81 -6.26
C VAL A 109 -3.94 -12.06 -5.50
N SER A 110 -3.21 -12.78 -4.64
CA SER A 110 -2.04 -12.30 -3.88
C SER A 110 -0.82 -13.18 -4.14
N GLY A 111 0.25 -12.95 -3.40
CA GLY A 111 1.47 -13.76 -3.50
C GLY A 111 2.30 -13.50 -4.76
N ARG A 112 3.08 -14.49 -5.17
CA ARG A 112 4.06 -14.36 -6.27
C ARG A 112 3.49 -13.79 -7.59
N PRO A 113 2.28 -14.13 -8.04
CA PRO A 113 1.69 -13.56 -9.25
C PRO A 113 1.57 -12.03 -9.24
N LEU A 114 1.45 -11.43 -8.05
CA LEU A 114 1.31 -9.98 -7.90
C LEU A 114 2.65 -9.22 -7.95
N PHE A 115 3.79 -9.90 -7.92
CA PHE A 115 5.10 -9.28 -7.75
C PHE A 115 5.42 -8.23 -8.81
N LEU A 116 5.33 -8.60 -10.09
CA LEU A 116 5.66 -7.70 -11.21
C LEU A 116 4.71 -6.50 -11.25
N LYS A 117 3.42 -6.73 -11.09
CA LYS A 117 2.40 -5.66 -11.10
C LYS A 117 2.60 -4.67 -9.96
N SER A 118 2.91 -5.17 -8.77
CA SER A 118 3.23 -4.32 -7.62
C SER A 118 4.50 -3.50 -7.85
N ASN A 119 5.54 -4.10 -8.44
CA ASN A 119 6.80 -3.40 -8.75
C ASN A 119 6.60 -2.29 -9.78
N GLU A 120 5.79 -2.54 -10.81
CA GLU A 120 5.41 -1.53 -11.81
C GLU A 120 4.74 -0.32 -11.13
N LEU A 121 3.74 -0.56 -10.27
CA LEU A 121 3.06 0.51 -9.58
C LEU A 121 3.99 1.31 -8.64
N ILE A 122 4.87 0.63 -7.90
CA ILE A 122 5.84 1.31 -7.02
C ILE A 122 6.70 2.27 -7.85
N ARG A 123 7.27 1.80 -8.96
CA ARG A 123 8.08 2.63 -9.88
C ARG A 123 7.28 3.80 -10.43
N ASP A 124 6.05 3.55 -10.92
CA ASP A 124 5.20 4.57 -11.53
C ASP A 124 4.86 5.68 -10.53
N PHE A 125 4.39 5.33 -9.34
CA PHE A 125 4.07 6.30 -8.29
C PHE A 125 5.32 7.03 -7.78
N TYR A 126 6.45 6.35 -7.62
CA TYR A 126 7.71 7.00 -7.24
C TYR A 126 8.11 8.06 -8.27
N THR A 127 8.01 7.73 -9.56
CA THR A 127 8.32 8.65 -10.66
C THR A 127 7.33 9.82 -10.71
N LEU A 128 6.01 9.54 -10.68
CA LEU A 128 4.96 10.54 -10.75
C LEU A 128 4.99 11.52 -9.56
N THR A 129 5.40 11.06 -8.38
CA THR A 129 5.52 11.90 -7.19
C THR A 129 6.93 12.46 -6.98
N SER A 130 7.88 12.15 -7.88
CA SER A 130 9.30 12.49 -7.72
C SER A 130 9.88 12.09 -6.36
N GLY A 131 9.44 10.93 -5.82
CA GLY A 131 9.84 10.40 -4.54
C GLY A 131 9.38 11.18 -3.30
N LYS A 132 8.52 12.18 -3.46
CA LYS A 132 8.04 13.01 -2.34
C LYS A 132 7.04 12.28 -1.43
N ILE A 133 6.24 11.37 -1.98
CA ILE A 133 5.29 10.55 -1.22
C ILE A 133 5.96 9.24 -0.81
N LYS A 134 5.88 8.89 0.49
CA LYS A 134 6.43 7.64 1.00
C LYS A 134 5.64 6.45 0.49
N ILE A 135 6.32 5.37 0.13
CA ILE A 135 5.69 4.17 -0.42
C ILE A 135 6.01 2.98 0.47
N ILE A 136 4.96 2.25 0.88
CA ILE A 136 5.09 0.92 1.47
C ILE A 136 4.81 -0.10 0.36
N GLY A 137 5.83 -0.89 0.01
CA GLY A 137 5.73 -1.92 -1.02
C GLY A 137 5.10 -3.20 -0.50
N VAL A 138 4.07 -3.71 -1.20
CA VAL A 138 3.35 -4.95 -0.85
C VAL A 138 3.07 -5.77 -2.11
N GLY A 139 3.21 -7.08 -2.02
CA GLY A 139 2.82 -8.02 -3.07
C GLY A 139 3.98 -8.83 -3.63
N GLY A 140 3.88 -10.14 -3.52
CA GLY A 140 4.78 -11.11 -4.12
C GLY A 140 6.17 -11.24 -3.49
N ILE A 141 6.35 -10.78 -2.27
CA ILE A 141 7.64 -10.78 -1.56
C ILE A 141 7.81 -12.11 -0.84
N PHE A 142 8.90 -12.85 -1.15
CA PHE A 142 9.22 -14.13 -0.54
C PHE A 142 10.67 -14.24 -0.07
N ASP A 143 11.55 -13.32 -0.47
CA ASP A 143 12.94 -13.30 -0.07
C ASP A 143 13.51 -11.88 0.00
N ALA A 144 14.78 -11.77 0.42
CA ALA A 144 15.47 -10.51 0.58
C ALA A 144 15.74 -9.78 -0.75
N ASN A 145 15.88 -10.51 -1.86
CA ASN A 145 16.07 -9.89 -3.19
C ASN A 145 14.77 -9.23 -3.66
N ASP A 146 13.61 -9.82 -3.36
CA ASP A 146 12.31 -9.21 -3.63
C ASP A 146 12.16 -7.89 -2.87
N ILE A 147 12.57 -7.86 -1.59
CA ILE A 147 12.58 -6.65 -0.77
C ILE A 147 13.48 -5.59 -1.40
N LEU A 148 14.73 -5.95 -1.69
CA LEU A 148 15.72 -5.04 -2.28
C LEU A 148 15.23 -4.49 -3.62
N THR A 149 14.59 -5.32 -4.43
CA THR A 149 14.00 -4.90 -5.71
C THR A 149 12.95 -3.80 -5.50
N LYS A 150 12.01 -3.98 -4.56
CA LYS A 150 11.00 -2.96 -4.28
C LYS A 150 11.59 -1.67 -3.70
N MET A 151 12.60 -1.78 -2.85
CA MET A 151 13.31 -0.63 -2.31
C MET A 151 14.03 0.16 -3.42
N LYS A 152 14.70 -0.52 -4.35
CA LYS A 152 15.34 0.12 -5.53
C LYS A 152 14.33 0.82 -6.45
N LEU A 153 13.08 0.37 -6.46
CA LEU A 153 11.98 0.98 -7.22
C LEU A 153 11.32 2.16 -6.49
N GLY A 154 11.72 2.44 -5.24
CA GLY A 154 11.26 3.60 -4.47
C GLY A 154 10.42 3.28 -3.22
N ALA A 155 10.26 2.01 -2.86
CA ALA A 155 9.60 1.67 -1.59
C ALA A 155 10.49 2.04 -0.40
N SER A 156 9.92 2.77 0.57
CA SER A 156 10.60 3.13 1.83
C SER A 156 10.44 2.06 2.91
N LEU A 157 9.33 1.33 2.88
CA LEU A 157 9.00 0.23 3.79
C LEU A 157 8.38 -0.93 3.01
N ILE A 158 8.37 -2.10 3.63
CA ILE A 158 7.85 -3.33 3.02
C ILE A 158 6.80 -3.97 3.94
N GLN A 159 5.71 -4.46 3.34
CA GLN A 159 4.73 -5.33 4.00
C GLN A 159 4.69 -6.68 3.31
N ILE A 160 4.53 -7.74 4.09
CA ILE A 160 4.33 -9.11 3.60
C ILE A 160 3.01 -9.66 4.15
N TYR A 161 2.41 -10.59 3.42
CA TYR A 161 1.24 -11.34 3.87
C TYR A 161 1.35 -12.81 3.44
N SER A 162 1.33 -13.11 2.14
CA SER A 162 1.29 -14.50 1.65
C SER A 162 2.52 -15.31 2.09
N SER A 163 3.72 -14.77 1.97
CA SER A 163 4.94 -15.46 2.42
C SER A 163 4.92 -15.71 3.93
N PHE A 164 4.42 -14.77 4.73
CA PHE A 164 4.24 -14.97 6.17
C PHE A 164 3.29 -16.12 6.47
N THR A 165 2.21 -16.26 5.69
CA THR A 165 1.23 -17.36 5.88
C THR A 165 1.83 -18.73 5.55
N TYR A 166 2.68 -18.81 4.51
CA TYR A 166 3.29 -20.07 4.08
C TYR A 166 4.53 -20.45 4.91
N GLU A 167 5.37 -19.47 5.23
CA GLU A 167 6.70 -19.70 5.83
C GLU A 167 6.72 -19.47 7.35
N GLY A 168 5.65 -18.89 7.88
CA GLY A 168 5.51 -18.61 9.31
C GLY A 168 6.30 -17.40 9.82
N PRO A 169 6.20 -17.09 11.13
CA PRO A 169 6.71 -15.82 11.69
C PRO A 169 8.25 -15.71 11.68
N TYR A 170 8.97 -16.80 11.72
CA TYR A 170 10.45 -16.79 11.66
C TYR A 170 10.98 -16.27 10.32
N HIS A 171 10.18 -16.40 9.26
CA HIS A 171 10.51 -15.93 7.92
C HIS A 171 10.82 -14.43 7.87
N VAL A 172 10.11 -13.61 8.64
CA VAL A 172 10.36 -12.15 8.73
C VAL A 172 11.79 -11.89 9.21
N LYS A 173 12.19 -12.55 10.30
CA LYS A 173 13.54 -12.40 10.85
C LYS A 173 14.61 -12.84 9.85
N LYS A 174 14.40 -13.99 9.21
CA LYS A 174 15.32 -14.53 8.19
C LYS A 174 15.48 -13.54 7.05
N MET A 175 14.39 -13.08 6.41
CA MET A 175 14.45 -12.12 5.31
C MET A 175 15.14 -10.82 5.70
N THR A 176 14.94 -10.34 6.95
CA THR A 176 15.58 -9.12 7.44
C THR A 176 17.09 -9.28 7.55
N LEU A 177 17.56 -10.41 8.10
CA LEU A 177 18.99 -10.71 8.20
C LEU A 177 19.64 -10.88 6.81
N ASP A 178 18.96 -11.60 5.92
CA ASP A 178 19.42 -11.79 4.54
C ASP A 178 19.50 -10.43 3.79
N LEU A 179 18.52 -9.54 4.01
CA LEU A 179 18.53 -8.20 3.45
C LEU A 179 19.71 -7.36 3.95
N ILE A 180 20.00 -7.40 5.26
CA ILE A 180 21.16 -6.70 5.84
C ILE A 180 22.44 -7.17 5.17
N ASN A 181 22.63 -8.49 5.03
CA ASN A 181 23.79 -9.06 4.36
C ASN A 181 23.91 -8.59 2.90
N LEU A 182 22.80 -8.58 2.15
CA LEU A 182 22.78 -8.10 0.76
C LEU A 182 23.14 -6.62 0.65
N ILE A 183 22.62 -5.78 1.53
CA ILE A 183 22.93 -4.34 1.55
C ILE A 183 24.41 -4.11 1.84
N GLN A 184 24.99 -4.84 2.80
CA GLN A 184 26.40 -4.74 3.15
C GLN A 184 27.32 -5.19 1.98
N GLN A 185 26.96 -6.29 1.31
CA GLN A 185 27.71 -6.81 0.16
C GLN A 185 27.69 -5.87 -1.05
N GLN A 186 26.58 -5.14 -1.26
CA GLN A 186 26.45 -4.20 -2.37
C GLN A 186 26.98 -2.78 -2.07
N GLY A 187 27.56 -2.56 -0.89
CA GLY A 187 28.16 -1.28 -0.52
C GLY A 187 27.16 -0.13 -0.31
N PHE A 188 25.88 -0.43 -0.17
CA PHE A 188 24.90 0.60 0.23
C PHE A 188 25.17 1.01 1.68
N ARG A 189 25.41 2.31 1.87
CA ARG A 189 25.51 2.95 3.20
C ARG A 189 24.25 3.74 3.52
#